data_c7e69f6ab0e2b3cd31fbbbb38862c077
#
_entry.id   c7e69f6ab0e2b3cd31fbbbb38862c077
#
_cell.length_a   1.000
_cell.length_b   1.000
_cell.length_c   1.000
_cell.angle_alpha   90.00
_cell.angle_beta   90.00
_cell.angle_gamma   90.00
#
_symmetry.space_group_name_H-M   'P 1'
#
loop_
_entity.id
_entity.type
_entity.pdbx_description
1 polymer ?
#
loop_
_entity_poly.entity_id
_entity_poly.type
_entity_poly.pdbx_seq_one_letter_code
_entity_poly.pdbx_strand_id
1 'polypeptide(L)'
;MKKARSLLAACIAGTALAVSAVGSAATGPVGDAAVGGDPRAQQDQSRSDQGDARREMRAGNKLPLREIERRILPRMRGAEYLGPLYDSTARAYRLKFIREGRVIYIDVDARTGQIINRSN
;
A
#
# COMPACT_ATOMS: atom_id res chain seq x y z
N MET A 1 -17.57 -37.13 -5.18
CA MET A 1 -18.35 -37.82 -4.14
C MET A 1 -18.07 -37.18 -2.79
N LYS A 2 -19.13 -36.58 -2.28
CA LYS A 2 -19.63 -36.59 -0.88
C LYS A 2 -18.74 -35.86 0.14
N LYS A 3 -19.24 -34.83 0.65
CA LYS A 3 -20.20 -34.47 1.74
C LYS A 3 -19.40 -33.97 2.93
N ALA A 4 -19.77 -33.10 3.74
CA ALA A 4 -21.00 -32.49 4.20
C ALA A 4 -20.62 -31.47 5.26
N ARG A 5 -21.30 -30.37 5.32
CA ARG A 5 -22.25 -29.98 6.36
C ARG A 5 -21.74 -30.04 7.80
N SER A 6 -21.63 -28.89 8.41
CA SER A 6 -22.27 -28.70 9.71
C SER A 6 -22.51 -27.20 9.98
N LEU A 7 -23.77 -26.91 9.98
CA LEU A 7 -24.40 -25.78 10.63
C LEU A 7 -24.32 -26.01 12.15
N LEU A 8 -24.05 -24.98 12.92
CA LEU A 8 -24.66 -24.83 14.24
C LEU A 8 -24.63 -23.35 14.62
N ALA A 9 -25.84 -22.82 14.60
CA ALA A 9 -26.23 -21.58 15.19
C ALA A 9 -26.29 -21.75 16.71
N ALA A 10 -25.89 -20.72 17.45
CA ALA A 10 -26.41 -20.48 18.78
C ALA A 10 -26.32 -18.98 19.09
N CYS A 11 -27.49 -18.39 19.09
CA CYS A 11 -27.80 -17.11 19.72
C CYS A 11 -27.58 -17.22 21.23
N ILE A 12 -27.07 -16.17 21.86
CA ILE A 12 -27.57 -15.75 23.16
C ILE A 12 -27.43 -14.25 23.27
N ALA A 13 -28.56 -13.62 23.50
CA ALA A 13 -28.77 -12.25 23.91
C ALA A 13 -28.48 -12.08 25.40
N GLY A 14 -28.10 -10.88 25.80
CA GLY A 14 -28.03 -10.47 27.21
C GLY A 14 -27.53 -9.03 27.26
N THR A 15 -28.41 -8.10 27.16
CA THR A 15 -28.92 -7.10 28.16
C THR A 15 -27.86 -6.47 29.08
N ALA A 16 -27.59 -5.20 28.84
CA ALA A 16 -28.08 -4.03 29.57
C ALA A 16 -27.29 -3.58 30.83
N LEU A 17 -27.24 -2.27 30.91
CA LEU A 17 -27.15 -1.28 31.98
C LEU A 17 -25.75 -0.70 32.25
N ALA A 18 -25.57 0.49 31.76
CA ALA A 18 -25.59 1.80 32.40
C ALA A 18 -24.96 1.82 33.81
N VAL A 19 -24.00 2.70 33.98
CA VAL A 19 -23.97 3.74 34.99
C VAL A 19 -22.76 4.64 34.82
N SER A 20 -23.04 5.89 34.82
CA SER A 20 -22.18 7.06 34.91
C SER A 20 -21.20 7.00 36.08
N ALA A 21 -19.99 7.44 35.87
CA ALA A 21 -19.19 8.07 36.89
C ALA A 21 -18.30 9.13 36.30
N VAL A 22 -18.62 10.33 36.63
CA VAL A 22 -17.81 11.54 36.55
C VAL A 22 -16.58 11.32 37.43
N GLY A 23 -15.43 11.51 36.90
CA GLY A 23 -14.17 11.50 37.63
C GLY A 23 -13.17 12.39 36.92
N SER A 24 -13.01 13.59 37.45
CA SER A 24 -12.08 14.62 37.03
C SER A 24 -10.62 14.24 37.24
N ALA A 25 -9.82 14.80 36.32
CA ALA A 25 -8.45 15.28 36.50
C ALA A 25 -7.35 14.26 36.86
N ALA A 26 -6.48 14.04 35.88
CA ALA A 26 -5.04 14.06 36.14
C ALA A 26 -4.30 14.42 34.86
N THR A 27 -3.77 15.58 34.90
CA THR A 27 -2.71 16.13 34.06
C THR A 27 -1.53 15.17 34.03
N GLY A 28 -1.15 14.74 32.82
CA GLY A 28 0.12 14.09 32.56
C GLY A 28 0.44 14.19 31.08
N PRO A 29 1.47 14.92 30.66
CA PRO A 29 1.93 14.89 29.30
C PRO A 29 2.78 13.63 29.09
N VAL A 30 2.15 12.53 28.79
CA VAL A 30 2.86 11.40 28.18
C VAL A 30 2.84 11.67 26.71
N GLY A 31 4.00 12.08 26.20
CA GLY A 31 4.25 12.14 24.78
C GLY A 31 4.14 10.74 24.17
N ASP A 32 2.96 10.42 23.72
CA ASP A 32 2.74 9.30 22.83
C ASP A 32 3.02 9.81 21.43
N ALA A 33 4.26 9.62 21.01
CA ALA A 33 4.63 9.80 19.64
C ALA A 33 4.01 8.65 18.83
N ALA A 34 2.70 8.71 18.65
CA ALA A 34 2.02 7.93 17.64
C ALA A 34 2.53 8.43 16.29
N VAL A 35 3.53 7.75 15.75
CA VAL A 35 3.91 7.79 14.34
C VAL A 35 2.79 7.13 13.55
N GLY A 36 1.63 7.69 13.62
CA GLY A 36 0.51 7.44 12.74
C GLY A 36 0.53 8.53 11.68
N GLY A 37 1.22 8.29 10.58
CA GLY A 37 1.14 9.18 9.44
C GLY A 37 -0.33 9.35 9.07
N ASP A 38 -0.79 10.60 9.02
CA ASP A 38 -2.16 10.94 8.68
C ASP A 38 -2.52 10.31 7.32
N PRO A 39 -3.54 9.46 7.24
CA PRO A 39 -3.95 8.84 5.98
C PRO A 39 -4.25 9.85 4.86
N ARG A 40 -4.65 11.06 5.22
CA ARG A 40 -4.87 12.16 4.28
C ARG A 40 -3.58 12.68 3.68
N ALA A 41 -2.53 12.82 4.48
CA ALA A 41 -1.22 13.24 4.00
C ALA A 41 -0.64 12.24 2.98
N GLN A 42 -0.85 10.95 3.19
CA GLN A 42 -0.43 9.92 2.25
C GLN A 42 -1.24 9.94 0.94
N GLN A 43 -2.54 10.24 1.01
CA GLN A 43 -3.37 10.36 -0.18
C GLN A 43 -3.02 11.59 -1.01
N ASP A 44 -2.75 12.72 -0.37
CA ASP A 44 -2.37 13.95 -1.05
C ASP A 44 -1.00 13.82 -1.72
N GLN A 45 -0.06 13.15 -1.06
CA GLN A 45 1.24 12.85 -1.65
C GLN A 45 1.13 11.94 -2.87
N SER A 46 0.31 10.90 -2.80
CA SER A 46 0.07 10.01 -3.93
C SER A 46 -0.55 10.73 -5.14
N ARG A 47 -1.42 11.71 -4.89
CA ARG A 47 -2.02 12.52 -5.96
C ARG A 47 -1.01 13.47 -6.60
N SER A 48 -0.16 14.12 -5.79
CA SER A 48 0.89 14.99 -6.28
C SER A 48 1.91 14.21 -7.11
N ASP A 49 2.34 13.04 -6.65
CA ASP A 49 3.28 12.18 -7.35
C ASP A 49 2.75 11.71 -8.71
N GLN A 50 1.46 11.38 -8.80
CA GLN A 50 0.82 11.06 -10.08
C GLN A 50 0.73 12.27 -11.03
N GLY A 51 0.50 13.46 -10.48
CA GLY A 51 0.51 14.71 -11.25
C GLY A 51 1.89 15.01 -11.84
N ASP A 52 2.93 14.86 -11.04
CA ASP A 52 4.31 15.04 -11.45
C ASP A 52 4.73 13.97 -12.47
N ALA A 53 4.32 12.75 -12.24
CA ALA A 53 4.50 11.65 -13.18
C ALA A 53 3.97 11.97 -14.57
N ARG A 54 2.79 12.54 -14.66
CA ARG A 54 2.18 12.93 -15.94
C ARG A 54 2.90 14.11 -16.60
N ARG A 55 3.35 15.10 -15.83
CA ARG A 55 4.12 16.23 -16.33
C ARG A 55 5.45 15.79 -16.92
N GLU A 56 6.19 14.94 -16.20
CA GLU A 56 7.46 14.41 -16.66
C GLU A 56 7.32 13.50 -17.88
N MET A 57 6.21 12.76 -17.97
CA MET A 57 5.93 11.94 -19.14
C MET A 57 5.65 12.81 -20.38
N ARG A 58 4.90 13.90 -20.24
CA ARG A 58 4.65 14.86 -21.33
C ARG A 58 5.92 15.57 -21.78
N ALA A 59 6.83 15.81 -20.87
CA ALA A 59 8.16 16.39 -21.15
C ALA A 59 9.14 15.38 -21.80
N GLY A 60 8.74 14.11 -21.99
CA GLY A 60 9.61 13.07 -22.55
C GLY A 60 10.73 12.60 -21.61
N ASN A 61 10.71 13.04 -20.36
CA ASN A 61 11.76 12.76 -19.40
C ASN A 61 11.66 11.36 -18.76
N LYS A 62 10.57 10.63 -19.04
CA LYS A 62 10.41 9.27 -18.51
C LYS A 62 9.63 8.36 -19.45
N LEU A 63 9.88 7.08 -19.32
CA LEU A 63 9.17 6.05 -20.04
C LEU A 63 7.72 5.92 -19.54
N PRO A 64 6.78 5.62 -20.44
CA PRO A 64 5.43 5.26 -20.04
C PRO A 64 5.45 4.01 -19.15
N LEU A 65 4.58 3.98 -18.13
CA LEU A 65 4.49 2.83 -17.23
C LEU A 65 4.31 1.50 -17.98
N ARG A 66 3.49 1.49 -19.03
CA ARG A 66 3.25 0.29 -19.86
C ARG A 66 4.54 -0.28 -20.47
N GLU A 67 5.48 0.58 -20.82
CA GLU A 67 6.77 0.15 -21.35
C GLU A 67 7.62 -0.52 -20.26
N ILE A 68 7.59 0.04 -19.05
CA ILE A 68 8.27 -0.53 -17.89
C ILE A 68 7.64 -1.88 -17.51
N GLU A 69 6.32 -1.94 -17.43
CA GLU A 69 5.58 -3.17 -17.14
C GLU A 69 5.92 -4.26 -18.17
N ARG A 70 5.89 -3.93 -19.45
CA ARG A 70 6.21 -4.87 -20.53
C ARG A 70 7.61 -5.48 -20.41
N ARG A 71 8.56 -4.75 -19.84
CA ARG A 71 9.94 -5.21 -19.62
C ARG A 71 10.09 -6.05 -18.35
N ILE A 72 9.35 -5.70 -17.30
CA ILE A 72 9.55 -6.27 -15.97
C ILE A 72 8.63 -7.47 -15.72
N LEU A 73 7.35 -7.41 -16.11
CA LEU A 73 6.39 -8.47 -15.84
C LEU A 73 6.85 -9.85 -16.35
N PRO A 74 7.44 -10.01 -17.55
CA PRO A 74 7.90 -11.32 -18.01
C PRO A 74 9.03 -11.92 -17.17
N ARG A 75 9.77 -11.06 -16.44
CA ARG A 75 10.87 -11.48 -15.55
C ARG A 75 10.39 -11.94 -14.18
N MET A 76 9.12 -11.62 -13.84
CA MET A 76 8.50 -11.91 -12.55
C MET A 76 7.51 -13.07 -12.62
N ARG A 77 7.88 -14.13 -13.33
CA ARG A 77 7.05 -15.32 -13.46
C ARG A 77 6.77 -15.94 -12.08
N GLY A 78 5.53 -16.33 -11.85
CA GLY A 78 5.08 -16.91 -10.57
C GLY A 78 4.87 -15.89 -9.46
N ALA A 79 4.93 -14.60 -9.76
CA ALA A 79 4.54 -13.55 -8.86
C ALA A 79 3.29 -12.83 -9.41
N GLU A 80 2.38 -12.51 -8.53
CA GLU A 80 1.19 -11.72 -8.85
C GLU A 80 1.55 -10.22 -8.78
N TYR A 81 1.17 -9.47 -9.80
CA TYR A 81 1.40 -8.04 -9.86
C TYR A 81 0.29 -7.28 -9.13
N LEU A 82 0.66 -6.48 -8.13
CA LEU A 82 -0.28 -5.71 -7.30
C LEU A 82 -0.42 -4.24 -7.75
N GLY A 83 0.45 -3.77 -8.62
CA GLY A 83 0.39 -2.44 -9.18
C GLY A 83 1.65 -1.59 -8.99
N PRO A 84 1.69 -0.42 -9.63
CA PRO A 84 2.79 0.53 -9.55
C PRO A 84 2.55 1.57 -8.47
N LEU A 85 3.64 2.10 -7.94
CA LEU A 85 3.72 3.35 -7.22
C LEU A 85 4.82 4.19 -7.87
N TYR A 86 4.57 5.47 -8.11
CA TYR A 86 5.59 6.39 -8.59
C TYR A 86 6.17 7.17 -7.43
N ASP A 87 7.49 7.20 -7.34
CA ASP A 87 8.23 8.03 -6.41
C ASP A 87 8.86 9.20 -7.20
N SER A 88 8.33 10.40 -6.98
CA SER A 88 8.79 11.60 -7.67
C SER A 88 10.19 12.03 -7.22
N THR A 89 10.53 11.79 -5.96
CA THR A 89 11.85 12.13 -5.39
C THR A 89 12.94 11.25 -6.00
N ALA A 90 12.69 9.95 -6.04
CA ALA A 90 13.62 8.99 -6.63
C ALA A 90 13.54 8.93 -8.16
N ARG A 91 12.51 9.54 -8.77
CA ARG A 91 12.18 9.42 -10.20
C ARG A 91 12.11 7.97 -10.65
N ALA A 92 11.51 7.14 -9.82
CA ALA A 92 11.44 5.70 -10.02
C ALA A 92 10.00 5.18 -9.91
N TYR A 93 9.72 4.10 -10.61
CA TYR A 93 8.52 3.31 -10.39
C TYR A 93 8.84 2.17 -9.43
N ARG A 94 8.08 2.07 -8.35
CA ARG A 94 8.07 0.93 -7.47
C ARG A 94 6.95 -0.02 -7.88
N LEU A 95 7.31 -1.14 -8.45
CA LEU A 95 6.37 -2.20 -8.82
C LEU A 95 6.23 -3.17 -7.65
N LYS A 96 4.99 -3.42 -7.25
CA LYS A 96 4.68 -4.31 -6.14
C LYS A 96 4.21 -5.65 -6.69
N PHE A 97 4.77 -6.71 -6.15
CA PHE A 97 4.41 -8.10 -6.46
C PHE A 97 4.18 -8.89 -5.18
N ILE A 98 3.44 -9.98 -5.28
CA ILE A 98 3.35 -10.98 -4.23
C ILE A 98 3.77 -12.33 -4.81
N ARG A 99 4.63 -13.04 -4.08
CA ARG A 99 5.04 -14.41 -4.39
C ARG A 99 5.13 -15.20 -3.10
N GLU A 100 4.48 -16.37 -3.06
CA GLU A 100 4.49 -17.25 -1.89
C GLU A 100 4.11 -16.52 -0.59
N GLY A 101 3.12 -15.61 -0.67
CA GLY A 101 2.65 -14.83 0.45
C GLY A 101 3.58 -13.68 0.89
N ARG A 102 4.69 -13.45 0.19
CA ARG A 102 5.63 -12.35 0.48
C ARG A 102 5.50 -11.23 -0.54
N VAL A 103 5.53 -10.00 -0.05
CA VAL A 103 5.54 -8.83 -0.91
C VAL A 103 6.96 -8.54 -1.37
N ILE A 104 7.12 -8.39 -2.67
CA ILE A 104 8.38 -8.04 -3.33
C ILE A 104 8.22 -6.67 -3.99
N TYR A 105 9.18 -5.79 -3.77
CA TYR A 105 9.24 -4.50 -4.44
C TYR A 105 10.37 -4.48 -5.45
N ILE A 106 10.09 -3.94 -6.63
CA ILE A 106 11.09 -3.69 -7.66
C ILE A 106 11.05 -2.21 -8.00
N ASP A 107 12.14 -1.52 -7.71
CA ASP A 107 12.31 -0.13 -8.08
C ASP A 107 12.98 -0.04 -9.45
N VAL A 108 12.34 0.68 -10.35
CA VAL A 108 12.76 0.82 -11.75
C VAL A 108 12.95 2.29 -12.04
N ASP A 109 14.10 2.66 -12.55
CA ASP A 109 14.37 4.00 -13.02
C ASP A 109 13.36 4.40 -14.11
N ALA A 110 12.65 5.50 -13.89
CA ALA A 110 11.56 5.91 -14.76
C ALA A 110 12.07 6.38 -16.14
N ARG A 111 13.29 6.79 -16.25
CA ARG A 111 13.89 7.32 -17.48
C ARG A 111 14.45 6.20 -18.37
N THR A 112 15.15 5.27 -17.76
CA THR A 112 15.87 4.20 -18.49
C THR A 112 15.12 2.89 -18.53
N GLY A 113 14.21 2.65 -17.57
CA GLY A 113 13.54 1.37 -17.40
C GLY A 113 14.43 0.28 -16.79
N GLN A 114 15.55 0.66 -16.19
CA GLN A 114 16.45 -0.27 -15.52
C GLN A 114 16.01 -0.52 -14.09
N ILE A 115 16.19 -1.73 -13.62
CA ILE A 115 15.95 -2.08 -12.21
C ILE A 115 17.10 -1.50 -11.40
N ILE A 116 16.77 -0.62 -10.44
CA ILE A 116 17.73 0.00 -9.53
C ILE A 116 17.75 -0.67 -8.17
N ASN A 117 16.64 -1.28 -7.75
CA ASN A 117 16.57 -1.99 -6.49
C ASN A 117 15.54 -3.12 -6.54
N ARG A 118 15.76 -4.15 -5.75
CA ARG A 118 14.83 -5.25 -5.54
C ARG A 118 14.86 -5.67 -4.08
N SER A 119 13.70 -5.58 -3.41
CA SER A 119 13.53 -6.12 -2.07
C SER A 119 12.84 -7.48 -2.12
N ASN A 120 13.24 -8.35 -1.25
CA ASN A 120 12.58 -9.63 -0.99
C ASN A 120 11.75 -9.52 0.27
#